data_2911c632af8abb1fbf3ebb17a5b4401e
#
_entry.id   2911c632af8abb1fbf3ebb17a5b4401e
#
_cell.length_a   1.000
_cell.length_b   1.000
_cell.length_c   1.000
_cell.angle_alpha   90.00
_cell.angle_beta   90.00
_cell.angle_gamma   90.00
#
_symmetry.space_group_name_H-M   'P 1'
#
loop_
_entity.id
_entity.type
_entity.pdbx_description
1 polymer ?
#
loop_
_entity_poly.entity_id
_entity_poly.type
_entity_poly.pdbx_seq_one_letter_code
_entity_poly.pdbx_strand_id
1 'polypeptide(L)'
;MENTLKQKLAAGAQPIGTFFDTASVSLMECLGRTGLDFAIIDNEHSPIEAETTAALVRAAELSGICPIARVREISRPAVLKLLDVGVQGLIVPNVKTLAQVQELVNYAKYYPIGQRGFCPSRKDGWGFDGLGSVPETMRHFNGETLLFPQCETAEALDIIEDICAVDGVDGIFVGPFDLSISMGMPGQFDAPEFQAAITRIVAACRAAGKYCMFFTGTADGVIDGFRKGFDAMAYSLDAALFIQSVKRDVEDIRSRL
;
A
#
# COMPACT_ATOMS: atom_id res chain seq x y z
N MET A 1 -0.76 -6.65 -17.30
CA MET A 1 0.13 -5.60 -16.75
C MET A 1 0.98 -6.24 -15.67
N GLU A 2 2.30 -6.03 -15.69
CA GLU A 2 3.23 -6.57 -14.69
C GLU A 2 3.31 -5.62 -13.49
N ASN A 3 3.34 -6.18 -12.28
CA ASN A 3 3.44 -5.40 -11.05
C ASN A 3 4.91 -5.11 -10.72
N THR A 4 5.37 -3.89 -11.03
CA THR A 4 6.77 -3.49 -10.83
C THR A 4 7.16 -3.43 -9.36
N LEU A 5 6.24 -3.10 -8.44
CA LEU A 5 6.50 -3.15 -7.00
C LEU A 5 6.73 -4.59 -6.55
N LYS A 6 5.90 -5.53 -7.01
CA LYS A 6 6.06 -6.96 -6.70
C LYS A 6 7.40 -7.50 -7.18
N GLN A 7 7.81 -7.14 -8.40
CA GLN A 7 9.12 -7.53 -8.94
C GLN A 7 10.27 -7.01 -8.08
N LYS A 8 10.21 -5.74 -7.66
CA LYS A 8 11.22 -5.13 -6.78
C LYS A 8 11.27 -5.80 -5.40
N LEU A 9 10.10 -6.07 -4.80
CA LEU A 9 10.02 -6.80 -3.54
C LEU A 9 10.61 -8.19 -3.66
N ALA A 10 10.28 -8.95 -4.71
CA ALA A 10 10.83 -10.27 -4.96
C ALA A 10 12.35 -10.27 -5.19
N ALA A 11 12.90 -9.19 -5.74
CA ALA A 11 14.34 -8.98 -5.93
C ALA A 11 15.06 -8.47 -4.67
N GLY A 12 14.36 -8.16 -3.58
CA GLY A 12 14.93 -7.56 -2.37
C GLY A 12 15.44 -6.12 -2.56
N ALA A 13 14.81 -5.35 -3.47
CA ALA A 13 15.29 -4.05 -3.94
C ALA A 13 14.90 -2.85 -3.07
N GLN A 14 14.31 -3.02 -1.91
CA GLN A 14 13.96 -1.97 -0.94
C GLN A 14 13.17 -0.78 -1.55
N PRO A 15 12.01 -0.99 -2.20
CA PRO A 15 11.26 0.06 -2.87
C PRO A 15 10.75 1.12 -1.88
N ILE A 16 10.75 2.39 -2.36
CA ILE A 16 10.27 3.56 -1.62
C ILE A 16 9.08 4.16 -2.38
N GLY A 17 8.00 4.42 -1.68
CA GLY A 17 6.83 5.13 -2.21
C GLY A 17 6.38 6.25 -1.32
N THR A 18 5.23 6.86 -1.66
CA THR A 18 4.61 7.93 -0.87
C THR A 18 3.09 7.79 -0.87
N PHE A 19 2.42 8.33 0.15
CA PHE A 19 0.97 8.54 0.09
C PHE A 19 0.63 9.68 -0.88
N PHE A 20 -0.53 9.57 -1.52
CA PHE A 20 -0.99 10.50 -2.54
C PHE A 20 -2.43 10.94 -2.26
N ASP A 21 -2.59 12.18 -1.80
CA ASP A 21 -3.84 12.72 -1.25
C ASP A 21 -4.41 13.87 -2.08
N THR A 22 -3.60 14.52 -2.94
CA THR A 22 -3.99 15.76 -3.62
C THR A 22 -4.87 15.57 -4.86
N ALA A 23 -5.13 14.36 -5.28
CA ALA A 23 -5.95 14.02 -6.46
C ALA A 23 -5.47 14.64 -7.80
N SER A 24 -4.25 15.16 -7.86
CA SER A 24 -3.70 15.82 -9.05
C SER A 24 -3.04 14.83 -10.00
N VAL A 25 -3.63 14.64 -11.19
CA VAL A 25 -3.08 13.78 -12.25
C VAL A 25 -1.67 14.24 -12.66
N SER A 26 -1.45 15.55 -12.83
CA SER A 26 -0.13 16.11 -13.17
C SER A 26 0.90 15.88 -12.08
N LEU A 27 0.52 15.97 -10.81
CA LEU A 27 1.44 15.70 -9.70
C LEU A 27 1.82 14.21 -9.65
N MET A 28 0.90 13.30 -9.97
CA MET A 28 1.20 11.88 -10.09
C MET A 28 2.25 11.61 -11.18
N GLU A 29 2.15 12.28 -12.33
CA GLU A 29 3.18 12.21 -13.37
C GLU A 29 4.53 12.78 -12.89
N CYS A 30 4.52 13.86 -12.10
CA CYS A 30 5.72 14.42 -11.50
C CYS A 30 6.40 13.42 -10.55
N LEU A 31 5.63 12.68 -9.75
CA LEU A 31 6.18 11.65 -8.85
C LEU A 31 7.00 10.60 -9.61
N GLY A 32 6.58 10.19 -10.80
CA GLY A 32 7.35 9.26 -11.65
C GLY A 32 8.73 9.79 -12.08
N ARG A 33 9.03 11.09 -11.87
CA ARG A 33 10.33 11.71 -12.14
C ARG A 33 11.23 11.82 -10.90
N THR A 34 10.74 11.43 -9.74
CA THR A 34 11.46 11.59 -8.46
C THR A 34 12.33 10.40 -8.08
N GLY A 35 12.15 9.26 -8.75
CA GLY A 35 12.79 8.00 -8.37
C GLY A 35 12.00 7.17 -7.35
N LEU A 36 10.79 7.59 -6.97
CA LEU A 36 9.89 6.77 -6.17
C LEU A 36 9.40 5.57 -6.98
N ASP A 37 9.21 4.43 -6.30
CA ASP A 37 8.84 3.16 -6.91
C ASP A 37 7.33 2.95 -6.98
N PHE A 38 6.59 3.48 -6.00
CA PHE A 38 5.13 3.34 -5.91
C PHE A 38 4.47 4.57 -5.29
N ALA A 39 3.19 4.75 -5.60
CA ALA A 39 2.32 5.72 -4.96
C ALA A 39 1.11 5.03 -4.33
N ILE A 40 0.77 5.40 -3.12
CA ILE A 40 -0.40 4.92 -2.39
C ILE A 40 -1.52 5.95 -2.55
N ILE A 41 -2.44 5.70 -3.47
CA ILE A 41 -3.63 6.53 -3.66
C ILE A 41 -4.54 6.32 -2.46
N ASP A 42 -4.76 7.36 -1.68
CA ASP A 42 -5.49 7.25 -0.43
C ASP A 42 -6.99 7.47 -0.63
N ASN A 43 -7.78 6.39 -0.54
CA ASN A 43 -9.24 6.47 -0.59
C ASN A 43 -9.88 6.48 0.81
N GLU A 44 -9.08 6.47 1.88
CA GLU A 44 -9.58 6.52 3.27
C GLU A 44 -9.62 7.95 3.82
N HIS A 45 -8.48 8.65 3.83
CA HIS A 45 -8.38 9.98 4.45
C HIS A 45 -8.37 11.14 3.44
N SER A 46 -8.47 10.86 2.15
CA SER A 46 -8.61 11.89 1.12
C SER A 46 -9.99 11.84 0.45
N PRO A 47 -10.39 12.88 -0.29
CA PRO A 47 -11.64 12.88 -1.05
C PRO A 47 -11.57 12.09 -2.37
N ILE A 48 -10.56 11.22 -2.52
CA ILE A 48 -10.36 10.45 -3.76
C ILE A 48 -11.33 9.26 -3.81
N GLU A 49 -12.10 9.20 -4.87
CA GLU A 49 -13.03 8.10 -5.18
C GLU A 49 -12.53 7.30 -6.40
N ALA A 50 -13.18 6.19 -6.71
CA ALA A 50 -12.75 5.26 -7.77
C ALA A 50 -12.57 5.91 -9.16
N GLU A 51 -13.37 6.92 -9.51
CA GLU A 51 -13.25 7.67 -10.77
C GLU A 51 -11.92 8.45 -10.82
N THR A 52 -11.61 9.19 -9.77
CA THR A 52 -10.32 9.90 -9.64
C THR A 52 -9.17 8.92 -9.59
N THR A 53 -9.30 7.83 -8.82
CA THR A 53 -8.29 6.76 -8.77
C THR A 53 -8.00 6.21 -10.17
N ALA A 54 -9.01 6.02 -11.02
CA ALA A 54 -8.81 5.55 -12.40
C ALA A 54 -7.97 6.52 -13.25
N ALA A 55 -8.08 7.83 -13.03
CA ALA A 55 -7.25 8.83 -13.71
C ALA A 55 -5.81 8.81 -13.17
N LEU A 56 -5.65 8.72 -11.84
CA LEU A 56 -4.35 8.64 -11.18
C LEU A 56 -3.57 7.37 -11.56
N VAL A 57 -4.26 6.22 -11.65
CA VAL A 57 -3.65 4.96 -12.11
C VAL A 57 -3.06 5.11 -13.53
N ARG A 58 -3.78 5.77 -14.45
CA ARG A 58 -3.26 6.02 -15.81
C ARG A 58 -1.99 6.88 -15.79
N ALA A 59 -2.00 7.96 -14.99
CA ALA A 59 -0.85 8.85 -14.87
C ALA A 59 0.36 8.12 -14.24
N ALA A 60 0.12 7.32 -13.20
CA ALA A 60 1.16 6.53 -12.56
C ALA A 60 1.82 5.54 -13.53
N GLU A 61 1.01 4.78 -14.27
CA GLU A 61 1.51 3.82 -15.27
C GLU A 61 2.30 4.50 -16.39
N LEU A 62 1.81 5.63 -16.91
CA LEU A 62 2.51 6.40 -17.96
C LEU A 62 3.84 6.98 -17.48
N SER A 63 3.96 7.27 -16.19
CA SER A 63 5.18 7.82 -15.59
C SER A 63 6.11 6.78 -14.95
N GLY A 64 5.71 5.49 -14.98
CA GLY A 64 6.54 4.38 -14.52
C GLY A 64 6.54 4.14 -13.01
N ILE A 65 5.59 4.74 -12.26
CA ILE A 65 5.40 4.52 -10.84
C ILE A 65 4.25 3.53 -10.59
N CYS A 66 4.44 2.57 -9.68
CA CYS A 66 3.43 1.55 -9.40
C CYS A 66 2.26 2.13 -8.60
N PRO A 67 1.00 2.10 -9.12
CA PRO A 67 -0.16 2.57 -8.38
C PRO A 67 -0.68 1.48 -7.44
N ILE A 68 -0.62 1.70 -6.14
CA ILE A 68 -1.36 0.95 -5.14
C ILE A 68 -2.37 1.88 -4.47
N ALA A 69 -3.39 1.34 -3.79
CA ALA A 69 -4.39 2.18 -3.14
C ALA A 69 -4.65 1.73 -1.71
N ARG A 70 -4.87 2.69 -0.81
CA ARG A 70 -5.47 2.40 0.49
C ARG A 70 -6.99 2.47 0.34
N VAL A 71 -7.68 1.36 0.65
CA VAL A 71 -9.14 1.31 0.58
C VAL A 71 -9.75 2.03 1.79
N ARG A 72 -10.96 2.53 1.65
CA ARG A 72 -11.62 3.23 2.76
C ARG A 72 -12.27 2.28 3.79
N GLU A 73 -12.59 1.05 3.39
CA GLU A 73 -13.27 0.08 4.25
C GLU A 73 -13.18 -1.35 3.68
N ILE A 74 -13.39 -2.35 4.51
CA ILE A 74 -13.50 -3.75 4.09
C ILE A 74 -14.92 -3.99 3.56
N SER A 75 -15.12 -3.73 2.26
CA SER A 75 -16.37 -4.06 1.58
C SER A 75 -16.10 -4.48 0.15
N ARG A 76 -16.96 -5.36 -0.38
CA ARG A 76 -16.84 -5.82 -1.76
C ARG A 76 -16.79 -4.65 -2.78
N PRO A 77 -17.67 -3.62 -2.70
CA PRO A 77 -17.61 -2.50 -3.65
C PRO A 77 -16.33 -1.67 -3.56
N ALA A 78 -15.82 -1.42 -2.34
CA ALA A 78 -14.59 -0.65 -2.15
C ALA A 78 -13.38 -1.36 -2.74
N VAL A 79 -13.22 -2.65 -2.48
CA VAL A 79 -12.12 -3.48 -2.98
C VAL A 79 -12.23 -3.68 -4.50
N LEU A 80 -13.41 -4.12 -4.98
CA LEU A 80 -13.60 -4.51 -6.38
C LEU A 80 -13.37 -3.34 -7.34
N LYS A 81 -13.92 -2.16 -7.06
CA LYS A 81 -13.82 -0.99 -7.94
C LYS A 81 -12.38 -0.54 -8.12
N LEU A 82 -11.58 -0.52 -7.05
CA LEU A 82 -10.17 -0.11 -7.12
C LEU A 82 -9.35 -1.09 -7.95
N LEU A 83 -9.56 -2.38 -7.75
CA LEU A 83 -8.87 -3.40 -8.54
C LEU A 83 -9.30 -3.39 -10.01
N ASP A 84 -10.57 -3.09 -10.33
CA ASP A 84 -11.07 -3.05 -11.71
C ASP A 84 -10.58 -1.80 -12.47
N VAL A 85 -10.30 -0.68 -11.79
CA VAL A 85 -9.66 0.48 -12.42
C VAL A 85 -8.14 0.32 -12.57
N GLY A 86 -7.55 -0.76 -12.03
CA GLY A 86 -6.19 -1.18 -12.34
C GLY A 86 -5.15 -0.83 -11.28
N VAL A 87 -5.53 -0.59 -10.02
CA VAL A 87 -4.52 -0.55 -8.94
C VAL A 87 -3.85 -1.91 -8.81
N GLN A 88 -2.54 -1.92 -8.56
CA GLN A 88 -1.72 -3.12 -8.55
C GLN A 88 -1.56 -3.73 -7.15
N GLY A 89 -2.04 -3.02 -6.13
CA GLY A 89 -2.07 -3.51 -4.74
C GLY A 89 -3.02 -2.71 -3.89
N LEU A 90 -3.46 -3.33 -2.79
CA LEU A 90 -4.34 -2.72 -1.81
C LEU A 90 -3.71 -2.73 -0.42
N ILE A 91 -3.77 -1.59 0.25
CA ILE A 91 -3.58 -1.46 1.69
C ILE A 91 -4.97 -1.35 2.31
N VAL A 92 -5.24 -2.16 3.33
CA VAL A 92 -6.58 -2.26 3.90
C VAL A 92 -6.57 -1.91 5.39
N PRO A 93 -7.11 -0.74 5.75
CA PRO A 93 -7.05 -0.22 7.10
C PRO A 93 -8.02 -0.91 8.05
N ASN A 94 -7.87 -0.62 9.33
CA ASN A 94 -8.78 -0.96 10.42
C ASN A 94 -9.13 -2.45 10.52
N VAL A 95 -8.17 -3.32 10.22
CA VAL A 95 -8.30 -4.77 10.42
C VAL A 95 -8.24 -5.08 11.92
N LYS A 96 -9.14 -5.95 12.40
CA LYS A 96 -9.23 -6.35 13.81
C LYS A 96 -9.38 -7.85 14.01
N THR A 97 -9.88 -8.56 13.01
CA THR A 97 -10.20 -9.99 13.14
C THR A 97 -9.71 -10.78 11.93
N LEU A 98 -9.40 -12.06 12.16
CA LEU A 98 -9.03 -12.97 11.09
C LEU A 98 -10.15 -13.14 10.04
N ALA A 99 -11.41 -13.10 10.48
CA ALA A 99 -12.57 -13.17 9.60
C ALA A 99 -12.59 -12.00 8.59
N GLN A 100 -12.27 -10.78 9.03
CA GLN A 100 -12.15 -9.62 8.14
C GLN A 100 -11.05 -9.82 7.10
N VAL A 101 -9.90 -10.41 7.47
CA VAL A 101 -8.81 -10.70 6.52
C VAL A 101 -9.24 -11.75 5.48
N GLN A 102 -9.94 -12.80 5.91
CA GLN A 102 -10.49 -13.83 5.01
C GLN A 102 -11.52 -13.24 4.03
N GLU A 103 -12.41 -12.36 4.53
CA GLU A 103 -13.38 -11.65 3.71
C GLU A 103 -12.69 -10.72 2.70
N LEU A 104 -11.64 -10.02 3.11
CA LEU A 104 -10.82 -9.20 2.23
C LEU A 104 -10.20 -10.01 1.10
N VAL A 105 -9.61 -11.18 1.41
CA VAL A 105 -9.08 -12.09 0.38
C VAL A 105 -10.18 -12.54 -0.58
N ASN A 106 -11.38 -12.87 -0.07
CA ASN A 106 -12.53 -13.22 -0.90
C ASN A 106 -12.94 -12.12 -1.89
N TYR A 107 -12.81 -10.85 -1.49
CA TYR A 107 -13.13 -9.71 -2.37
C TYR A 107 -12.01 -9.38 -3.35
N ALA A 108 -10.75 -9.59 -2.98
CA ALA A 108 -9.58 -9.15 -3.76
C ALA A 108 -9.05 -10.22 -4.73
N LYS A 109 -9.12 -11.50 -4.37
CA LYS A 109 -8.54 -12.62 -5.15
C LYS A 109 -9.63 -13.42 -5.87
N TYR A 110 -9.31 -13.89 -7.06
CA TYR A 110 -10.15 -14.79 -7.84
C TYR A 110 -10.05 -16.24 -7.34
N TYR A 111 -11.00 -17.07 -7.77
CA TYR A 111 -10.94 -18.53 -7.57
C TYR A 111 -9.57 -19.10 -8.04
N PRO A 112 -8.95 -20.05 -7.33
CA PRO A 112 -9.44 -20.74 -6.13
C PRO A 112 -9.12 -20.05 -4.80
N ILE A 113 -8.37 -18.93 -4.79
CA ILE A 113 -7.88 -18.25 -3.57
C ILE A 113 -9.01 -17.46 -2.91
N GLY A 114 -9.85 -16.80 -3.70
CA GLY A 114 -10.95 -15.98 -3.25
C GLY A 114 -12.17 -16.10 -4.16
N GLN A 115 -13.11 -15.14 -4.04
CA GLN A 115 -14.39 -15.14 -4.75
C GLN A 115 -14.64 -13.80 -5.47
N ARG A 116 -13.56 -13.08 -5.85
CA ARG A 116 -13.69 -11.84 -6.61
C ARG A 116 -14.51 -12.06 -7.87
N GLY A 117 -15.52 -11.22 -8.11
CA GLY A 117 -16.28 -11.23 -9.37
C GLY A 117 -15.41 -10.88 -10.56
N PHE A 118 -15.55 -11.60 -11.66
CA PHE A 118 -14.82 -11.33 -12.90
C PHE A 118 -15.69 -10.51 -13.88
N CYS A 119 -15.12 -9.42 -14.36
CA CYS A 119 -15.61 -8.65 -15.49
C CYS A 119 -14.40 -8.09 -16.23
N PRO A 120 -14.33 -8.21 -17.57
CA PRO A 120 -13.35 -7.48 -18.35
C PRO A 120 -13.44 -5.98 -18.04
N SER A 121 -12.33 -5.36 -17.72
CA SER A 121 -12.28 -3.96 -17.28
C SER A 121 -10.94 -3.34 -17.66
N ARG A 122 -10.66 -2.13 -17.16
CA ARG A 122 -9.40 -1.45 -17.49
C ARG A 122 -8.15 -2.28 -17.18
N LYS A 123 -8.14 -3.05 -16.08
CA LYS A 123 -7.00 -3.87 -15.64
C LYS A 123 -6.50 -4.86 -16.70
N ASP A 124 -7.39 -5.34 -17.57
CA ASP A 124 -7.12 -6.36 -18.60
C ASP A 124 -7.38 -5.85 -20.02
N GLY A 125 -7.33 -4.51 -20.22
CA GLY A 125 -7.64 -3.90 -21.51
C GLY A 125 -9.02 -4.25 -22.02
N TRP A 126 -10.01 -4.36 -21.12
CA TRP A 126 -11.39 -4.79 -21.42
C TRP A 126 -11.45 -6.17 -22.09
N GLY A 127 -10.50 -7.06 -21.74
CA GLY A 127 -10.40 -8.41 -22.28
C GLY A 127 -9.56 -8.50 -23.57
N PHE A 128 -8.91 -7.42 -23.99
CA PHE A 128 -8.13 -7.38 -25.23
C PHE A 128 -6.60 -7.45 -25.03
N ASP A 129 -6.12 -7.47 -23.79
CA ASP A 129 -4.66 -7.55 -23.50
C ASP A 129 -4.04 -8.93 -23.76
N GLY A 130 -4.81 -9.89 -24.29
CA GLY A 130 -4.26 -11.17 -24.73
C GLY A 130 -3.83 -12.12 -23.59
N LEU A 131 -4.42 -11.96 -22.39
CA LEU A 131 -4.10 -12.80 -21.22
C LEU A 131 -4.63 -14.24 -21.28
N GLY A 132 -5.23 -14.62 -22.41
CA GLY A 132 -5.74 -15.96 -22.65
C GLY A 132 -7.20 -16.16 -22.17
N SER A 133 -7.51 -17.36 -21.70
CA SER A 133 -8.84 -17.70 -21.18
C SER A 133 -9.13 -17.02 -19.84
N VAL A 134 -10.39 -16.99 -19.41
CA VAL A 134 -10.80 -16.45 -18.11
C VAL A 134 -10.01 -17.06 -16.94
N PRO A 135 -9.81 -18.40 -16.84
CA PRO A 135 -8.99 -18.98 -15.80
C PRO A 135 -7.52 -18.53 -15.83
N GLU A 136 -6.94 -18.32 -17.01
CA GLU A 136 -5.56 -17.82 -17.14
C GLU A 136 -5.46 -16.37 -16.68
N THR A 137 -6.41 -15.53 -17.09
CA THR A 137 -6.52 -14.13 -16.63
C THR A 137 -6.68 -14.06 -15.10
N MET A 138 -7.53 -14.90 -14.50
CA MET A 138 -7.71 -14.96 -13.05
C MET A 138 -6.41 -15.36 -12.32
N ARG A 139 -5.70 -16.38 -12.82
CA ARG A 139 -4.40 -16.78 -12.24
C ARG A 139 -3.37 -15.65 -12.34
N HIS A 140 -3.31 -14.99 -13.49
CA HIS A 140 -2.42 -13.84 -13.69
C HIS A 140 -2.66 -12.77 -12.62
N PHE A 141 -3.90 -12.29 -12.45
CA PHE A 141 -4.21 -11.25 -11.47
C PHE A 141 -4.10 -11.72 -10.01
N ASN A 142 -4.36 -12.98 -9.70
CA ASN A 142 -4.07 -13.53 -8.38
C ASN A 142 -2.57 -13.45 -8.07
N GLY A 143 -1.74 -13.68 -9.08
CA GLY A 143 -0.30 -13.55 -8.99
C GLY A 143 0.18 -12.10 -8.88
N GLU A 144 -0.40 -11.18 -9.62
CA GLU A 144 0.08 -9.79 -9.71
C GLU A 144 -0.49 -8.85 -8.63
N THR A 145 -1.70 -9.09 -8.15
CA THR A 145 -2.34 -8.21 -7.15
C THR A 145 -1.71 -8.38 -5.77
N LEU A 146 -1.12 -7.33 -5.22
CA LEU A 146 -0.61 -7.30 -3.85
C LEU A 146 -1.73 -6.94 -2.86
N LEU A 147 -1.77 -7.63 -1.71
CA LEU A 147 -2.76 -7.42 -0.67
C LEU A 147 -2.08 -7.28 0.70
N PHE A 148 -2.22 -6.10 1.30
CA PHE A 148 -1.60 -5.71 2.57
C PHE A 148 -2.67 -5.31 3.59
N PRO A 149 -3.16 -6.23 4.45
CA PRO A 149 -3.86 -5.82 5.67
C PRO A 149 -2.99 -4.85 6.47
N GLN A 150 -3.59 -3.76 6.98
CA GLN A 150 -2.88 -2.78 7.78
C GLN A 150 -2.89 -3.21 9.25
N CYS A 151 -1.72 -3.43 9.83
CA CYS A 151 -1.56 -3.62 11.27
C CYS A 151 -1.42 -2.26 11.95
N GLU A 152 -2.53 -1.78 12.48
CA GLU A 152 -2.65 -0.46 13.12
C GLU A 152 -3.57 -0.48 14.34
N THR A 153 -4.07 -1.65 14.71
CA THR A 153 -4.89 -1.87 15.90
C THR A 153 -4.23 -2.90 16.81
N ALA A 154 -4.45 -2.79 18.11
CA ALA A 154 -3.94 -3.76 19.09
C ALA A 154 -4.49 -5.15 18.81
N GLU A 155 -5.76 -5.24 18.38
CA GLU A 155 -6.41 -6.49 18.01
C GLU A 155 -5.74 -7.17 16.81
N ALA A 156 -5.34 -6.40 15.76
CA ALA A 156 -4.59 -6.96 14.64
C ALA A 156 -3.18 -7.39 15.07
N LEU A 157 -2.53 -6.64 15.95
CA LEU A 157 -1.23 -7.01 16.51
C LEU A 157 -1.32 -8.32 17.30
N ASP A 158 -2.38 -8.53 18.08
CA ASP A 158 -2.56 -9.75 18.89
C ASP A 158 -2.61 -11.02 18.03
N ILE A 159 -3.12 -10.94 16.79
CA ILE A 159 -3.29 -12.06 15.86
C ILE A 159 -2.39 -11.94 14.62
N ILE A 160 -1.27 -11.23 14.71
CA ILE A 160 -0.46 -10.88 13.53
C ILE A 160 0.10 -12.11 12.80
N GLU A 161 0.47 -13.15 13.52
CA GLU A 161 0.96 -14.42 12.97
C GLU A 161 -0.15 -15.14 12.17
N ASP A 162 -1.38 -15.13 12.69
CA ASP A 162 -2.54 -15.71 12.01
C ASP A 162 -2.89 -14.94 10.74
N ILE A 163 -2.80 -13.60 10.77
CA ILE A 163 -3.00 -12.75 9.57
C ILE A 163 -1.94 -13.08 8.51
N CYS A 164 -0.68 -13.20 8.90
CA CYS A 164 0.41 -13.55 7.99
C CYS A 164 0.25 -14.95 7.38
N ALA A 165 -0.41 -15.88 8.09
CA ALA A 165 -0.64 -17.25 7.60
C ALA A 165 -1.77 -17.36 6.58
N VAL A 166 -2.58 -16.32 6.36
CA VAL A 166 -3.71 -16.36 5.42
C VAL A 166 -3.21 -16.41 3.97
N ASP A 167 -3.68 -17.43 3.24
CA ASP A 167 -3.48 -17.51 1.80
C ASP A 167 -4.13 -16.31 1.09
N GLY A 168 -3.40 -15.70 0.13
CA GLY A 168 -3.87 -14.53 -0.60
C GLY A 168 -3.47 -13.19 0.03
N VAL A 169 -2.99 -13.17 1.28
CA VAL A 169 -2.27 -12.04 1.86
C VAL A 169 -0.83 -12.05 1.33
N ASP A 170 -0.36 -10.93 0.80
CA ASP A 170 1.00 -10.81 0.25
C ASP A 170 1.98 -10.21 1.27
N GLY A 171 1.48 -9.44 2.24
CA GLY A 171 2.28 -8.82 3.30
C GLY A 171 1.44 -8.04 4.29
N ILE A 172 2.12 -7.32 5.18
CA ILE A 172 1.51 -6.42 6.17
C ILE A 172 1.99 -5.00 5.90
N PHE A 173 1.07 -4.03 5.96
CA PHE A 173 1.40 -2.62 6.06
C PHE A 173 1.25 -2.16 7.51
N VAL A 174 2.25 -1.49 8.07
CA VAL A 174 2.17 -0.98 9.46
C VAL A 174 1.79 0.50 9.45
N GLY A 175 0.67 0.84 10.10
CA GLY A 175 0.23 2.20 10.37
C GLY A 175 0.69 2.66 11.76
N PRO A 176 1.87 3.32 11.90
CA PRO A 176 2.47 3.56 13.23
C PRO A 176 1.66 4.50 14.10
N PHE A 177 0.99 5.49 13.52
CA PHE A 177 0.20 6.46 14.29
C PHE A 177 -0.98 5.78 14.98
N ASP A 178 -1.82 5.09 14.21
CA ASP A 178 -3.01 4.43 14.72
C ASP A 178 -2.64 3.24 15.60
N LEU A 179 -1.57 2.50 15.28
CA LEU A 179 -1.06 1.44 16.15
C LEU A 179 -0.67 2.00 17.53
N SER A 180 0.07 3.11 17.55
CA SER A 180 0.47 3.74 18.82
C SER A 180 -0.74 4.22 19.65
N ILE A 181 -1.75 4.77 18.98
CA ILE A 181 -3.02 5.19 19.60
C ILE A 181 -3.75 3.96 20.17
N SER A 182 -3.89 2.90 19.37
CA SER A 182 -4.57 1.66 19.77
C SER A 182 -3.87 0.94 20.92
N MET A 183 -2.54 1.04 21.01
CA MET A 183 -1.74 0.55 22.12
C MET A 183 -1.78 1.46 23.37
N GLY A 184 -2.52 2.59 23.34
CA GLY A 184 -2.62 3.54 24.45
C GLY A 184 -1.39 4.44 24.66
N MET A 185 -0.52 4.55 23.64
CA MET A 185 0.71 5.36 23.69
C MET A 185 0.86 6.27 22.45
N PRO A 186 -0.08 7.20 22.19
CA PRO A 186 -0.12 7.99 20.97
C PRO A 186 1.17 8.74 20.72
N GLY A 187 1.81 8.47 19.55
CA GLY A 187 3.04 9.12 19.10
C GLY A 187 4.32 8.72 19.84
N GLN A 188 4.28 7.76 20.78
CA GLN A 188 5.43 7.31 21.54
C GLN A 188 6.19 6.19 20.78
N PHE A 189 6.69 6.51 19.59
CA PHE A 189 7.31 5.53 18.70
C PHE A 189 8.61 4.92 19.25
N ASP A 190 9.30 5.61 20.15
CA ASP A 190 10.53 5.13 20.78
C ASP A 190 10.28 4.30 22.05
N ALA A 191 9.02 4.16 22.50
CA ALA A 191 8.68 3.35 23.66
C ALA A 191 9.07 1.88 23.42
N PRO A 192 9.68 1.20 24.43
CA PRO A 192 10.12 -0.18 24.29
C PRO A 192 9.00 -1.13 23.85
N GLU A 193 7.78 -0.90 24.32
CA GLU A 193 6.59 -1.69 23.99
C GLU A 193 6.21 -1.53 22.52
N PHE A 194 6.27 -0.30 21.99
CA PHE A 194 6.02 -0.05 20.57
C PHE A 194 7.11 -0.70 19.70
N GLN A 195 8.38 -0.55 20.08
CA GLN A 195 9.49 -1.17 19.35
C GLN A 195 9.43 -2.72 19.39
N ALA A 196 8.97 -3.29 20.50
CA ALA A 196 8.73 -4.74 20.61
C ALA A 196 7.60 -5.18 19.66
N ALA A 197 6.51 -4.40 19.55
CA ALA A 197 5.42 -4.66 18.59
C ALA A 197 5.93 -4.63 17.15
N ILE A 198 6.70 -3.61 16.78
CA ILE A 198 7.32 -3.51 15.43
C ILE A 198 8.21 -4.72 15.15
N THR A 199 9.04 -5.11 16.10
CA THR A 199 9.92 -6.29 15.95
C THR A 199 9.11 -7.57 15.74
N ARG A 200 8.01 -7.75 16.49
CA ARG A 200 7.09 -8.91 16.34
C ARG A 200 6.44 -8.95 14.98
N ILE A 201 5.94 -7.81 14.46
CA ILE A 201 5.31 -7.75 13.14
C ILE A 201 6.30 -8.16 12.04
N VAL A 202 7.51 -7.60 12.05
CA VAL A 202 8.57 -7.96 11.08
C VAL A 202 8.93 -9.44 11.17
N ALA A 203 9.03 -9.99 12.40
CA ALA A 203 9.32 -11.40 12.62
C ALA A 203 8.21 -12.31 12.09
N ALA A 204 6.93 -11.96 12.33
CA ALA A 204 5.78 -12.69 11.84
C ALA A 204 5.73 -12.72 10.31
N CYS A 205 5.92 -11.57 9.65
CA CYS A 205 6.01 -11.50 8.19
C CYS A 205 7.13 -12.39 7.65
N ARG A 206 8.32 -12.29 8.21
CA ARG A 206 9.48 -13.08 7.78
C ARG A 206 9.25 -14.58 7.95
N ALA A 207 8.69 -15.01 9.09
CA ALA A 207 8.40 -16.42 9.36
C ALA A 207 7.39 -17.01 8.37
N ALA A 208 6.42 -16.21 7.91
CA ALA A 208 5.41 -16.60 6.93
C ALA A 208 5.84 -16.39 5.46
N GLY A 209 7.03 -15.84 5.19
CA GLY A 209 7.48 -15.49 3.84
C GLY A 209 6.66 -14.37 3.21
N LYS A 210 6.16 -13.42 4.04
CA LYS A 210 5.34 -12.28 3.63
C LYS A 210 6.14 -11.00 3.70
N TYR A 211 5.79 -10.01 2.85
CA TYR A 211 6.41 -8.70 2.85
C TYR A 211 5.93 -7.84 4.03
N CYS A 212 6.79 -6.96 4.51
CA CYS A 212 6.46 -6.00 5.56
C CYS A 212 6.74 -4.59 5.09
N MET A 213 5.73 -3.71 5.11
CA MET A 213 5.82 -2.31 4.72
C MET A 213 5.56 -1.40 5.91
N PHE A 214 6.19 -0.22 5.92
CA PHE A 214 6.05 0.74 7.01
C PHE A 214 5.93 2.16 6.48
N PHE A 215 5.17 3.00 7.20
CA PHE A 215 5.08 4.44 6.95
C PHE A 215 6.03 5.22 7.85
N THR A 216 6.68 6.24 7.30
CA THR A 216 7.44 7.24 8.06
C THR A 216 7.40 8.62 7.39
N GLY A 217 7.44 9.68 8.20
CA GLY A 217 7.47 11.07 7.71
C GLY A 217 8.88 11.60 7.38
N THR A 218 9.95 10.84 7.62
CA THR A 218 11.34 11.34 7.52
C THR A 218 12.24 10.40 6.71
N ALA A 219 13.23 10.98 6.04
CA ALA A 219 14.24 10.19 5.31
C ALA A 219 15.05 9.27 6.23
N ASP A 220 15.42 9.74 7.43
CA ASP A 220 16.11 8.91 8.42
C ASP A 220 15.25 7.73 8.86
N GLY A 221 13.92 7.96 9.02
CA GLY A 221 12.98 6.89 9.33
C GLY A 221 12.88 5.84 8.22
N VAL A 222 13.03 6.22 6.95
CA VAL A 222 13.12 5.26 5.82
C VAL A 222 14.35 4.37 5.97
N ILE A 223 15.52 4.98 6.22
CA ILE A 223 16.78 4.26 6.39
C ILE A 223 16.70 3.30 7.59
N ASP A 224 16.17 3.78 8.71
CA ASP A 224 16.00 2.96 9.91
C ASP A 224 14.97 1.84 9.73
N GLY A 225 13.90 2.09 8.96
CA GLY A 225 12.93 1.07 8.60
C GLY A 225 13.59 -0.09 7.85
N PHE A 226 14.39 0.18 6.83
CA PHE A 226 15.12 -0.86 6.11
C PHE A 226 16.11 -1.61 7.02
N ARG A 227 16.81 -0.91 7.94
CA ARG A 227 17.69 -1.55 8.93
C ARG A 227 16.94 -2.46 9.89
N LYS A 228 15.67 -2.13 10.21
CA LYS A 228 14.79 -2.97 11.05
C LYS A 228 14.22 -4.18 10.28
N GLY A 229 14.41 -4.24 8.97
CA GLY A 229 14.03 -5.36 8.14
C GLY A 229 12.68 -5.24 7.44
N PHE A 230 12.16 -4.03 7.26
CA PHE A 230 11.03 -3.79 6.37
C PHE A 230 11.46 -3.96 4.91
N ASP A 231 10.57 -4.47 4.07
CA ASP A 231 10.83 -4.74 2.66
C ASP A 231 10.54 -3.53 1.76
N ALA A 232 9.62 -2.67 2.17
CA ALA A 232 9.29 -1.42 1.49
C ALA A 232 8.90 -0.32 2.48
N MET A 233 9.11 0.95 2.08
CA MET A 233 8.83 2.11 2.92
C MET A 233 7.91 3.09 2.20
N ALA A 234 6.84 3.52 2.88
CA ALA A 234 6.04 4.67 2.48
C ALA A 234 6.59 5.93 3.15
N TYR A 235 7.18 6.81 2.36
CA TYR A 235 7.82 8.05 2.81
C TYR A 235 6.88 9.23 2.64
N SER A 236 6.40 9.78 3.77
CA SER A 236 5.61 11.01 3.80
C SER A 236 4.33 10.95 2.94
N LEU A 237 3.79 12.08 2.57
CA LEU A 237 2.67 12.25 1.65
C LEU A 237 2.94 13.43 0.71
N ASP A 238 2.37 13.39 -0.48
CA ASP A 238 2.63 14.34 -1.57
C ASP A 238 2.44 15.81 -1.15
N ALA A 239 1.38 16.13 -0.43
CA ALA A 239 1.12 17.48 0.08
C ALA A 239 2.21 17.93 1.07
N ALA A 240 2.66 17.08 1.99
CA ALA A 240 3.71 17.40 2.94
C ALA A 240 5.06 17.61 2.25
N LEU A 241 5.41 16.77 1.29
CA LEU A 241 6.63 16.90 0.49
C LEU A 241 6.65 18.22 -0.27
N PHE A 242 5.53 18.60 -0.89
CA PHE A 242 5.40 19.89 -1.57
C PHE A 242 5.58 21.07 -0.59
N ILE A 243 4.87 21.06 0.54
CA ILE A 243 4.95 22.11 1.56
C ILE A 243 6.38 22.26 2.10
N GLN A 244 7.02 21.14 2.46
CA GLN A 244 8.39 21.12 2.99
C GLN A 244 9.40 21.69 2.01
N SER A 245 9.30 21.33 0.72
CA SER A 245 10.20 21.83 -0.32
C SER A 245 10.05 23.33 -0.50
N VAL A 246 8.84 23.83 -0.68
CA VAL A 246 8.59 25.27 -0.87
C VAL A 246 8.96 26.08 0.38
N LYS A 247 8.61 25.59 1.57
CA LYS A 247 8.92 26.26 2.83
C LYS A 247 10.43 26.43 3.01
N ARG A 248 11.21 25.37 2.82
CA ARG A 248 12.68 25.41 2.88
C ARG A 248 13.26 26.47 1.95
N ASP A 249 12.81 26.50 0.69
CA ASP A 249 13.35 27.44 -0.31
C ASP A 249 12.94 28.88 0.01
N VAL A 250 11.72 29.11 0.49
CA VAL A 250 11.27 30.46 0.93
C VAL A 250 12.04 30.95 2.16
N GLU A 251 12.31 30.07 3.14
CA GLU A 251 13.12 30.40 4.31
C GLU A 251 14.57 30.76 3.92
N ASP A 252 15.19 29.98 3.01
CA ASP A 252 16.52 30.26 2.50
C ASP A 252 16.57 31.62 1.76
N ILE A 253 15.61 31.89 0.85
CA ILE A 253 15.51 33.17 0.15
C ILE A 253 15.40 34.33 1.15
N ARG A 254 14.49 34.22 2.14
CA ARG A 254 14.28 35.29 3.15
C ARG A 254 15.51 35.51 4.02
N SER A 255 16.29 34.47 4.31
CA SER A 255 17.51 34.59 5.11
C SER A 255 18.65 35.32 4.40
N ARG A 256 18.57 35.45 3.06
CA ARG A 256 19.58 36.11 2.21
C ARG A 256 19.19 37.52 1.74
N LEU A 257 17.95 37.98 2.07
CA LEU A 257 17.46 39.34 1.82
C LEU A 257 17.65 40.24 3.04
#